data_931e57258689484bfc91c4e8021dd8a3
#
_entry.id   931e57258689484bfc91c4e8021dd8a3
#
_cell.length_a   1.000
_cell.length_b   1.000
_cell.length_c   1.000
_cell.angle_alpha   90.00
_cell.angle_beta   90.00
_cell.angle_gamma   90.00
#
_symmetry.space_group_name_H-M   'P 1'
#
loop_
_entity.id
_entity.type
_entity.pdbx_description
1 polymer ?
#
loop_
_entity_poly.entity_id
_entity_poly.type
_entity_poly.pdbx_seq_one_letter_code
_entity_poly.pdbx_strand_id
1 'polypeptide(L)'
;EGANRCRVELNVFWPNPMDEDAERKAKLNVDLVWQVTTDEDFPQSVSIHSNLVSGALPNLIFGRNEPALISYHQNIAKAIGSDRLIPLYEDQDN
;
A
#
# COMPACT_ATOMS: atom_id res chain seq x y z
N GLU A 1 9.18 -16.64 -2.32
CA GLU A 1 8.09 -17.23 -3.12
C GLU A 1 8.02 -16.69 -4.57
N GLY A 2 8.84 -15.72 -4.94
CA GLY A 2 8.93 -15.13 -6.27
C GLY A 2 8.20 -13.78 -6.41
N ALA A 3 8.50 -13.05 -7.49
CA ALA A 3 8.03 -11.67 -7.71
C ALA A 3 6.49 -11.55 -7.86
N ASN A 4 5.79 -12.65 -8.11
CA ASN A 4 4.36 -12.67 -8.37
C ASN A 4 3.52 -13.18 -7.18
N ARG A 5 4.14 -13.33 -6.01
CA ARG A 5 3.45 -13.79 -4.80
C ARG A 5 3.92 -13.02 -3.59
N CYS A 6 2.97 -12.55 -2.80
CA CYS A 6 3.23 -12.05 -1.45
C CYS A 6 2.35 -12.78 -0.44
N ARG A 7 2.80 -12.77 0.80
CA ARG A 7 2.04 -13.19 1.96
C ARG A 7 1.87 -11.97 2.86
N VAL A 8 0.65 -11.73 3.28
CA VAL A 8 0.33 -10.64 4.20
C VAL A 8 -0.04 -11.24 5.54
N GLU A 9 0.56 -10.73 6.61
CA GLU A 9 0.26 -11.11 7.99
C GLU A 9 -0.08 -9.83 8.76
N LEU A 10 -1.25 -9.80 9.39
CA LEU A 10 -1.65 -8.73 10.29
C LEU A 10 -1.39 -9.15 11.73
N ASN A 11 -0.48 -8.47 12.40
CA ASN A 11 -0.18 -8.66 13.81
C ASN A 11 -0.56 -7.39 14.57
N VAL A 12 -1.40 -7.52 15.58
CA VAL A 12 -1.83 -6.40 16.40
C VAL A 12 -1.36 -6.60 17.83
N PHE A 13 -0.69 -5.62 18.38
CA PHE A 13 -0.09 -5.65 19.70
C PHE A 13 -0.76 -4.63 20.62
N TRP A 14 -1.02 -5.01 21.85
CA TRP A 14 -1.62 -4.16 22.86
C TRP A 14 -0.60 -3.88 23.97
N PRO A 15 -0.39 -2.62 24.36
CA PRO A 15 0.65 -2.27 25.31
C PRO A 15 0.35 -2.65 26.77
N ASN A 16 -0.93 -2.85 27.12
CA ASN A 16 -1.37 -3.13 28.48
C ASN A 16 -2.46 -4.21 28.51
N PRO A 17 -2.66 -4.89 29.68
CA PRO A 17 -3.84 -5.70 29.86
C PRO A 17 -5.11 -4.88 29.61
N MET A 18 -6.04 -5.45 28.87
CA MET A 18 -7.31 -4.81 28.55
C MET A 18 -8.42 -5.47 29.36
N ASP A 19 -9.45 -4.70 29.72
CA ASP A 19 -10.68 -5.30 30.20
C ASP A 19 -11.46 -5.98 29.04
N GLU A 20 -12.44 -6.80 29.38
CA GLU A 20 -13.19 -7.62 28.42
C GLU A 20 -13.89 -6.77 27.35
N ASP A 21 -14.39 -5.58 27.69
CA ASP A 21 -15.07 -4.69 26.75
C ASP A 21 -14.08 -4.06 25.76
N ALA A 22 -12.93 -3.63 26.24
CA ALA A 22 -11.85 -3.11 25.42
C ALA A 22 -11.28 -4.19 24.48
N GLU A 23 -11.09 -5.42 24.98
CA GLU A 23 -10.62 -6.54 24.15
C GLU A 23 -11.64 -6.87 23.06
N ARG A 24 -12.93 -6.92 23.38
CA ARG A 24 -13.98 -7.15 22.41
C ARG A 24 -14.02 -6.08 21.31
N LYS A 25 -13.91 -4.78 21.67
CA LYS A 25 -13.87 -3.67 20.73
C LYS A 25 -12.61 -3.73 19.85
N ALA A 26 -11.49 -4.04 20.43
CA ALA A 26 -10.23 -4.19 19.71
C ALA A 26 -10.32 -5.31 18.66
N LYS A 27 -10.85 -6.46 19.04
CA LYS A 27 -11.05 -7.58 18.11
C LYS A 27 -11.98 -7.20 16.96
N LEU A 28 -13.11 -6.54 17.24
CA LEU A 28 -14.04 -6.07 16.20
C LEU A 28 -13.36 -5.12 15.22
N ASN A 29 -12.50 -4.21 15.70
CA ASN A 29 -11.76 -3.30 14.84
C ASN A 29 -10.74 -4.06 13.96
N VAL A 30 -10.04 -5.03 14.51
CA VAL A 30 -9.09 -5.86 13.73
C VAL A 30 -9.83 -6.66 12.66
N ASP A 31 -10.94 -7.30 13.02
CA ASP A 31 -11.76 -8.07 12.09
C ASP A 31 -12.29 -7.18 10.95
N LEU A 32 -12.77 -5.97 11.27
CA LEU A 32 -13.23 -4.99 10.29
C LEU A 32 -12.11 -4.56 9.34
N VAL A 33 -10.96 -4.16 9.88
CA VAL A 33 -9.79 -3.76 9.06
C VAL A 33 -9.36 -4.90 8.15
N TRP A 34 -9.29 -6.12 8.69
CA TRP A 34 -8.93 -7.30 7.89
C TRP A 34 -9.94 -7.56 6.78
N GLN A 35 -11.24 -7.49 7.09
CA GLN A 35 -12.31 -7.70 6.12
C GLN A 35 -12.24 -6.68 4.99
N VAL A 36 -12.18 -5.38 5.31
CA VAL A 36 -12.09 -4.31 4.30
C VAL A 36 -10.87 -4.50 3.41
N THR A 37 -9.70 -4.74 4.03
CA THR A 37 -8.45 -4.96 3.27
C THR A 37 -8.54 -6.17 2.34
N THR A 38 -9.17 -7.26 2.81
CA THR A 38 -9.29 -8.49 2.03
C THR A 38 -10.30 -8.35 0.89
N ASP A 39 -11.41 -7.67 1.14
CA ASP A 39 -12.52 -7.59 0.19
C ASP A 39 -12.33 -6.44 -0.83
N GLU A 40 -11.58 -5.40 -0.48
CA GLU A 40 -11.40 -4.22 -1.32
C GLU A 40 -9.95 -4.05 -1.81
N ASP A 41 -8.97 -3.90 -0.92
CA ASP A 41 -7.60 -3.52 -1.29
C ASP A 41 -6.83 -4.63 -2.02
N PHE A 42 -6.93 -5.86 -1.55
CA PHE A 42 -6.19 -6.98 -2.16
C PHE A 42 -6.68 -7.32 -3.57
N PRO A 43 -8.00 -7.39 -3.87
CA PRO A 43 -8.46 -7.56 -5.23
C PRO A 43 -8.02 -6.46 -6.19
N GLN A 44 -8.00 -5.20 -5.72
CA GLN A 44 -7.47 -4.08 -6.49
C GLN A 44 -5.98 -4.25 -6.79
N SER A 45 -5.20 -4.62 -5.79
CA SER A 45 -3.76 -4.83 -5.93
C SER A 45 -3.44 -5.96 -6.92
N VAL A 46 -4.21 -7.05 -6.91
CA VAL A 46 -4.08 -8.16 -7.86
C VAL A 46 -4.40 -7.70 -9.29
N SER A 47 -5.45 -6.89 -9.45
CA SER A 47 -5.85 -6.35 -10.76
C SER A 47 -4.79 -5.39 -11.32
N ILE A 48 -4.26 -4.49 -10.49
CA ILE A 48 -3.18 -3.57 -10.88
C ILE A 48 -1.94 -4.37 -11.29
N HIS A 49 -1.53 -5.36 -10.52
CA HIS A 49 -0.38 -6.19 -10.83
C HIS A 49 -0.54 -6.93 -12.16
N SER A 50 -1.71 -7.53 -12.42
CA SER A 50 -2.01 -8.18 -13.69
C SER A 50 -1.90 -7.22 -14.88
N ASN A 51 -2.42 -5.99 -14.74
CA ASN A 51 -2.36 -4.98 -15.78
C ASN A 51 -0.94 -4.47 -16.05
N LEU A 52 -0.11 -4.36 -15.01
CA LEU A 52 1.32 -4.02 -15.16
C LEU A 52 2.08 -5.15 -15.87
N VAL A 53 1.89 -6.39 -15.45
CA VAL A 53 2.58 -7.55 -16.04
C VAL A 53 2.18 -7.78 -17.49
N SER A 54 0.92 -7.57 -17.84
CA SER A 54 0.43 -7.70 -19.22
C SER A 54 0.84 -6.51 -20.13
N GLY A 55 1.36 -5.43 -19.56
CA GLY A 55 1.66 -4.19 -20.29
C GLY A 55 0.44 -3.34 -20.62
N ALA A 56 -0.75 -3.72 -20.17
CA ALA A 56 -1.97 -2.91 -20.34
C ALA A 56 -1.91 -1.60 -19.55
N LEU A 57 -1.15 -1.58 -18.47
CA LEU A 57 -0.87 -0.39 -17.66
C LEU A 57 0.65 -0.15 -17.64
N PRO A 58 1.20 0.66 -18.54
CA PRO A 58 2.64 0.86 -18.64
C PRO A 58 3.22 1.70 -17.49
N ASN A 59 2.41 2.56 -16.87
CA ASN A 59 2.83 3.46 -15.81
C ASN A 59 1.74 3.62 -14.76
N LEU A 60 2.16 3.85 -13.51
CA LEU A 60 1.30 4.32 -12.43
C LEU A 60 1.43 5.85 -12.31
N ILE A 61 0.30 6.52 -12.14
CA ILE A 61 0.24 7.98 -11.95
C ILE A 61 -0.16 8.25 -10.50
N PHE A 62 0.69 8.96 -9.77
CA PHE A 62 0.40 9.37 -8.40
C PHE A 62 -0.24 10.75 -8.38
N GLY A 63 -1.27 10.92 -7.56
CA GLY A 63 -1.94 12.20 -7.38
C GLY A 63 -1.02 13.22 -6.70
N ARG A 64 -1.16 14.50 -7.08
CA ARG A 64 -0.38 15.60 -6.47
C ARG A 64 -0.60 15.71 -4.95
N ASN A 65 -1.77 15.33 -4.45
CA ASN A 65 -2.16 15.35 -3.04
C ASN A 65 -1.78 14.08 -2.28
N GLU A 66 -0.92 13.25 -2.84
CA GLU A 66 -0.42 12.00 -2.23
C GLU A 66 1.10 12.06 -1.95
N PRO A 67 1.58 13.06 -1.17
CA PRO A 67 3.02 13.27 -0.98
C PRO A 67 3.71 12.10 -0.29
N ALA A 68 3.01 11.39 0.59
CA ALA A 68 3.54 10.20 1.27
C ALA A 68 3.81 9.06 0.28
N LEU A 69 2.90 8.84 -0.67
CA LEU A 69 3.06 7.82 -1.71
C LEU A 69 4.21 8.18 -2.66
N ILE A 70 4.30 9.44 -3.06
CA ILE A 70 5.41 9.94 -3.89
C ILE A 70 6.75 9.73 -3.17
N SER A 71 6.86 10.14 -1.90
CA SER A 71 8.07 9.98 -1.09
C SER A 71 8.45 8.50 -0.93
N TYR A 72 7.48 7.63 -0.71
CA TYR A 72 7.71 6.18 -0.63
C TYR A 72 8.38 5.65 -1.90
N HIS A 73 7.81 5.94 -3.07
CA HIS A 73 8.35 5.48 -4.35
C HIS A 73 9.70 6.11 -4.70
N GLN A 74 9.92 7.38 -4.34
CA GLN A 74 11.23 8.04 -4.50
C GLN A 74 12.32 7.34 -3.68
N ASN A 75 12.03 6.97 -2.44
CA ASN A 75 12.97 6.25 -1.58
C ASN A 75 13.28 4.84 -2.11
N ILE A 76 12.26 4.13 -2.61
CA ILE A 76 12.48 2.83 -3.25
C ILE A 76 13.33 2.98 -4.50
N ALA A 77 12.99 3.90 -5.41
CA ALA A 77 13.76 4.15 -6.64
C ALA A 77 15.23 4.46 -6.33
N LYS A 78 15.47 5.31 -5.32
CA LYS A 78 16.83 5.62 -4.86
C LYS A 78 17.55 4.36 -4.33
N ALA A 79 16.87 3.53 -3.56
CA ALA A 79 17.46 2.33 -2.96
C ALA A 79 17.85 1.28 -4.01
N ILE A 80 17.09 1.15 -5.09
CA ILE A 80 17.35 0.20 -6.19
C ILE A 80 18.11 0.81 -7.37
N GLY A 81 18.48 2.10 -7.29
CA GLY A 81 19.19 2.80 -8.37
C GLY A 81 18.36 2.96 -9.65
N SER A 82 17.05 3.17 -9.51
CA SER A 82 16.13 3.32 -10.63
C SER A 82 15.85 4.79 -10.94
N ASP A 83 15.84 5.13 -12.21
CA ASP A 83 15.46 6.44 -12.78
C ASP A 83 14.02 6.47 -13.34
N ARG A 84 13.23 5.43 -13.05
CA ARG A 84 11.88 5.24 -13.62
C ARG A 84 10.80 6.14 -13.04
N LEU A 85 11.10 6.95 -12.04
CA LEU A 85 10.19 7.99 -11.56
C LEU A 85 10.33 9.23 -12.43
N ILE A 86 9.34 9.47 -13.27
CA ILE A 86 9.31 10.64 -14.15
C ILE A 86 8.34 11.66 -13.52
N PRO A 87 8.79 12.87 -13.15
CA PRO A 87 7.89 13.93 -12.75
C PRO A 87 7.01 14.33 -13.93
N LEU A 88 5.69 14.29 -13.76
CA LEU A 88 4.73 14.73 -14.78
C LEU A 88 4.55 16.25 -14.81
N TYR A 89 5.02 16.94 -13.78
CA TYR A 89 4.95 18.39 -13.66
C TYR A 89 6.32 18.90 -13.20
N GLU A 90 6.87 19.84 -13.93
CA GLU A 90 7.92 20.70 -13.40
C GLU A 90 7.24 21.64 -12.37
N ASP A 91 7.77 21.72 -11.16
CA ASP A 91 7.31 22.71 -10.21
C ASP A 91 7.50 24.08 -10.80
N GLN A 92 6.41 24.73 -11.20
CA GLN A 92 6.41 26.12 -11.66
C GLN A 92 6.38 27.09 -10.46
N ASP A 93 7.07 26.75 -9.40
CA ASP A 93 7.30 27.65 -8.27
C ASP A 93 8.65 28.34 -8.45
N ASN A 94 8.60 29.44 -9.19
CA ASN A 94 9.51 30.57 -9.13
C ASN A 94 8.70 31.84 -8.95
#